data_fcd17480d94e36c20197e16fd1341533
#
_entry.id   fcd17480d94e36c20197e16fd1341533
#
_cell.length_a   1.000
_cell.length_b   1.000
_cell.length_c   1.000
_cell.angle_alpha   90.00
_cell.angle_beta   90.00
_cell.angle_gamma   90.00
#
_symmetry.space_group_name_H-M   'P 1'
#
loop_
_entity.id
_entity.type
_entity.pdbx_description
1 polymer ?
#
loop_
_entity_poly.entity_id
_entity_poly.type
_entity_poly.pdbx_seq_one_letter_code
_entity_poly.pdbx_strand_id
1 'polypeptide(L)'
;MLEFKNVSVSLSDGRSSSPFSLVVQPGEVVCISGVPGSGKSLLLKAVMGLAPLRTGFITVDGEPVDAGSGSFFRRMVSYVPQDLPEYEGTVADIMQSLGRLQVNVHRKADRKDVDVAWAQLQLPSTLYLQPWKSLTAEQCRLVLLSAAYIHERPILLVDDPVQNVDVDHFLQAMAARGTEVVYTCAERSLGCQKVITLT
;
A
#
# COMPACT_ATOMS: atom_id res chain seq x y z
N MET A 1 -13.90 -4.04 -5.18
CA MET A 1 -14.45 -2.88 -4.40
C MET A 1 -14.18 -3.11 -2.93
N LEU A 2 -13.43 -2.20 -2.31
CA LEU A 2 -13.08 -2.23 -0.89
C LEU A 2 -14.04 -1.35 -0.08
N GLU A 3 -14.69 -1.91 0.94
CA GLU A 3 -15.64 -1.19 1.78
C GLU A 3 -15.24 -1.26 3.26
N PHE A 4 -15.37 -0.14 3.95
CA PHE A 4 -15.29 0.01 5.40
C PHE A 4 -16.66 0.37 5.93
N LYS A 5 -17.22 -0.42 6.85
CA LYS A 5 -18.57 -0.20 7.41
C LYS A 5 -18.49 0.00 8.91
N ASN A 6 -18.67 1.25 9.34
CA ASN A 6 -18.62 1.68 10.74
C ASN A 6 -17.35 1.20 11.49
N VAL A 7 -16.22 1.33 10.81
CA VAL A 7 -14.93 0.76 11.23
C VAL A 7 -14.23 1.67 12.22
N SER A 8 -13.74 1.11 13.32
CA SER A 8 -12.77 1.73 14.22
C SER A 8 -11.68 0.74 14.63
N VAL A 9 -10.52 1.25 15.05
CA VAL A 9 -9.38 0.46 15.52
C VAL A 9 -9.04 0.83 16.96
N SER A 10 -8.49 -0.13 17.72
CA SER A 10 -7.97 0.12 19.08
C SER A 10 -6.59 0.73 19.01
N LEU A 11 -6.35 1.82 19.75
CA LEU A 11 -5.08 2.49 19.84
C LEU A 11 -4.23 1.95 20.98
N SER A 12 -2.93 2.16 20.92
CA SER A 12 -1.97 1.66 21.95
C SER A 12 -2.20 2.23 23.35
N ASP A 13 -2.83 3.38 23.46
CA ASP A 13 -3.17 4.04 24.72
C ASP A 13 -4.54 3.60 25.30
N GLY A 14 -5.16 2.59 24.73
CA GLY A 14 -6.47 2.06 25.15
C GLY A 14 -7.68 2.81 24.59
N ARG A 15 -7.48 3.93 23.89
CA ARG A 15 -8.54 4.62 23.16
C ARG A 15 -8.89 3.86 21.87
N SER A 16 -9.87 4.37 21.15
CA SER A 16 -10.21 3.91 19.79
C SER A 16 -10.34 5.09 18.86
N SER A 17 -10.03 4.86 17.58
CA SER A 17 -10.36 5.84 16.54
C SER A 17 -11.87 6.07 16.45
N SER A 18 -12.27 7.24 15.96
CA SER A 18 -13.69 7.49 15.62
C SER A 18 -14.16 6.51 14.52
N PRO A 19 -15.37 5.94 14.64
CA PRO A 19 -15.92 5.08 13.60
C PRO A 19 -16.16 5.84 12.30
N PHE A 20 -15.87 5.21 11.17
CA PHE A 20 -16.16 5.76 9.85
C PHE A 20 -16.66 4.70 8.89
N SER A 21 -17.27 5.14 7.79
CA SER A 21 -17.63 4.30 6.65
C SER A 21 -17.08 4.91 5.36
N LEU A 22 -16.56 4.06 4.49
CA LEU A 22 -15.95 4.46 3.24
C LEU A 22 -16.10 3.35 2.20
N VAL A 23 -16.33 3.72 0.97
CA VAL A 23 -16.25 2.84 -0.19
C VAL A 23 -15.15 3.35 -1.11
N VAL A 24 -14.23 2.46 -1.48
CA VAL A 24 -13.19 2.70 -2.48
C VAL A 24 -13.57 1.93 -3.73
N GLN A 25 -13.79 2.65 -4.81
CA GLN A 25 -14.14 2.05 -6.10
C GLN A 25 -12.86 1.72 -6.90
N PRO A 26 -12.90 0.75 -7.81
CA PRO A 26 -11.85 0.58 -8.80
C PRO A 26 -11.53 1.91 -9.50
N GLY A 27 -10.26 2.29 -9.53
CA GLY A 27 -9.83 3.56 -10.12
C GLY A 27 -9.86 4.76 -9.18
N GLU A 28 -10.16 4.59 -7.90
CA GLU A 28 -10.10 5.67 -6.92
C GLU A 28 -8.79 5.66 -6.13
N VAL A 29 -8.32 6.87 -5.80
CA VAL A 29 -7.24 7.13 -4.83
C VAL A 29 -7.85 7.76 -3.59
N VAL A 30 -7.69 7.12 -2.45
CA VAL A 30 -8.24 7.55 -1.17
C VAL A 30 -7.12 7.78 -0.16
N CYS A 31 -7.16 8.92 0.54
CA CYS A 31 -6.26 9.25 1.63
C CYS A 31 -6.93 9.01 2.98
N ILE A 32 -6.25 8.28 3.85
CA ILE A 32 -6.58 8.18 5.27
C ILE A 32 -5.60 9.04 6.05
N SER A 33 -6.05 10.23 6.46
CA SER A 33 -5.23 11.18 7.19
C SER A 33 -5.41 11.04 8.71
N GLY A 34 -4.48 11.58 9.47
CA GLY A 34 -4.56 11.63 10.94
C GLY A 34 -3.22 11.77 11.60
N VAL A 35 -3.21 12.23 12.84
CA VAL A 35 -1.99 12.41 13.62
C VAL A 35 -1.22 11.09 13.81
N PRO A 36 0.08 11.12 14.08
CA PRO A 36 0.82 9.93 14.50
C PRO A 36 0.12 9.21 15.65
N GLY A 37 0.02 7.87 15.58
CA GLY A 37 -0.67 7.06 16.59
C GLY A 37 -2.20 6.97 16.44
N SER A 38 -2.83 7.62 15.47
CA SER A 38 -4.30 7.55 15.25
C SER A 38 -4.81 6.22 14.69
N GLY A 39 -3.94 5.22 14.46
CA GLY A 39 -4.34 3.88 14.02
C GLY A 39 -4.35 3.67 12.50
N LYS A 40 -3.80 4.58 11.69
CA LYS A 40 -3.77 4.46 10.21
C LYS A 40 -3.16 3.14 9.74
N SER A 41 -1.95 2.82 10.21
CA SER A 41 -1.25 1.56 9.86
C SER A 41 -2.01 0.32 10.34
N LEU A 42 -2.68 0.40 11.50
CA LEU A 42 -3.53 -0.70 11.99
C LEU A 42 -4.72 -0.93 11.07
N LEU A 43 -5.30 0.16 10.54
CA LEU A 43 -6.40 0.07 9.59
C LEU A 43 -5.96 -0.59 8.28
N LEU A 44 -4.81 -0.21 7.73
CA LEU A 44 -4.26 -0.90 6.53
C LEU A 44 -3.98 -2.38 6.81
N LYS A 45 -3.46 -2.71 8.00
CA LYS A 45 -3.26 -4.10 8.42
C LYS A 45 -4.58 -4.85 8.58
N ALA A 46 -5.65 -4.18 9.02
CA ALA A 46 -6.99 -4.79 9.12
C ALA A 46 -7.56 -5.16 7.74
N VAL A 47 -7.32 -4.36 6.69
CA VAL A 47 -7.68 -4.72 5.30
C VAL A 47 -7.04 -6.04 4.86
N MET A 48 -5.91 -6.38 5.42
CA MET A 48 -5.17 -7.63 5.14
C MET A 48 -5.52 -8.78 6.11
N GLY A 49 -6.44 -8.58 7.06
CA GLY A 49 -6.72 -9.53 8.13
C GLY A 49 -5.56 -9.73 9.12
N LEU A 50 -4.65 -8.75 9.24
CA LEU A 50 -3.47 -8.80 10.12
C LEU A 50 -3.64 -8.03 11.44
N ALA A 51 -4.72 -7.25 11.56
CA ALA A 51 -5.08 -6.54 12.78
C ALA A 51 -6.59 -6.63 13.01
N PRO A 52 -7.05 -6.78 14.26
CA PRO A 52 -8.47 -6.77 14.55
C PRO A 52 -9.04 -5.36 14.46
N LEU A 53 -10.31 -5.27 14.07
CA LEU A 53 -11.11 -4.07 14.21
C LEU A 53 -11.71 -4.02 15.64
N ARG A 54 -11.94 -2.83 16.17
CA ARG A 54 -12.70 -2.63 17.39
C ARG A 54 -14.21 -2.67 17.12
N THR A 55 -14.66 -2.00 16.05
CA THR A 55 -16.05 -2.01 15.60
C THR A 55 -16.09 -2.13 14.08
N GLY A 56 -17.28 -2.50 13.59
CA GLY A 56 -17.56 -2.58 12.17
C GLY A 56 -16.88 -3.76 11.46
N PHE A 57 -16.83 -3.69 10.16
CA PHE A 57 -16.20 -4.70 9.32
C PHE A 57 -15.70 -4.10 8.00
N ILE A 58 -14.77 -4.81 7.38
CA ILE A 58 -14.22 -4.50 6.06
C ILE A 58 -14.65 -5.60 5.10
N THR A 59 -15.03 -5.24 3.89
CA THR A 59 -15.33 -6.21 2.83
C THR A 59 -14.51 -5.90 1.57
N VAL A 60 -14.16 -6.95 0.85
CA VAL A 60 -13.61 -6.86 -0.51
C VAL A 60 -14.58 -7.62 -1.43
N ASP A 61 -15.13 -6.93 -2.41
CA ASP A 61 -16.18 -7.44 -3.31
C ASP A 61 -17.37 -8.08 -2.56
N GLY A 62 -17.74 -7.49 -1.42
CA GLY A 62 -18.83 -7.94 -0.56
C GLY A 62 -18.45 -9.02 0.45
N GLU A 63 -17.30 -9.66 0.30
CA GLU A 63 -16.83 -10.72 1.20
C GLU A 63 -16.08 -10.13 2.41
N PRO A 64 -16.41 -10.55 3.66
CA PRO A 64 -15.79 -9.99 4.84
C PRO A 64 -14.33 -10.41 5.00
N VAL A 65 -13.52 -9.44 5.43
CA VAL A 65 -12.10 -9.65 5.77
C VAL A 65 -11.97 -9.90 7.27
N ASP A 66 -11.48 -11.07 7.62
CA ASP A 66 -11.15 -11.45 8.99
C ASP A 66 -9.80 -12.21 9.07
N ALA A 67 -9.45 -12.70 10.25
CA ALA A 67 -8.21 -13.46 10.45
C ALA A 67 -8.19 -14.77 9.65
N GLY A 68 -9.33 -15.41 9.44
CA GLY A 68 -9.46 -16.66 8.70
C GLY A 68 -9.36 -16.45 7.19
N SER A 69 -10.06 -15.45 6.66
CA SER A 69 -10.10 -15.11 5.24
C SER A 69 -8.90 -14.24 4.79
N GLY A 70 -8.17 -13.63 5.72
CA GLY A 70 -7.10 -12.66 5.43
C GLY A 70 -6.01 -13.21 4.50
N SER A 71 -5.69 -14.50 4.55
CA SER A 71 -4.71 -15.12 3.63
C SER A 71 -5.15 -15.07 2.16
N PHE A 72 -6.46 -15.17 1.90
CA PHE A 72 -7.03 -15.02 0.57
C PHE A 72 -6.91 -13.56 0.10
N PHE A 73 -7.34 -12.61 0.91
CA PHE A 73 -7.34 -11.19 0.54
C PHE A 73 -5.92 -10.62 0.35
N ARG A 74 -4.93 -11.07 1.13
CA ARG A 74 -3.52 -10.66 0.92
C ARG A 74 -2.99 -10.97 -0.49
N ARG A 75 -3.59 -11.90 -1.21
CA ARG A 75 -3.23 -12.17 -2.62
C ARG A 75 -3.72 -11.06 -3.56
N MET A 76 -4.74 -10.31 -3.17
CA MET A 76 -5.33 -9.20 -3.92
C MET A 76 -4.70 -7.84 -3.58
N VAL A 77 -3.83 -7.79 -2.56
CA VAL A 77 -3.28 -6.57 -2.01
C VAL A 77 -1.78 -6.46 -2.30
N SER A 78 -1.34 -5.33 -2.85
CA SER A 78 0.03 -4.85 -2.75
C SER A 78 0.11 -3.91 -1.56
N TYR A 79 1.04 -4.17 -0.63
CA TYR A 79 1.24 -3.33 0.55
C TYR A 79 2.65 -2.79 0.60
N VAL A 80 2.77 -1.47 0.66
CA VAL A 80 4.03 -0.75 0.87
C VAL A 80 4.05 -0.25 2.31
N PRO A 81 4.87 -0.84 3.20
CA PRO A 81 4.89 -0.48 4.61
C PRO A 81 5.64 0.81 4.88
N GLN A 82 5.31 1.46 6.01
CA GLN A 82 6.10 2.57 6.55
C GLN A 82 7.46 2.07 7.08
N ASP A 83 7.44 0.96 7.83
CA ASP A 83 8.65 0.31 8.34
C ASP A 83 9.23 -0.60 7.26
N LEU A 84 10.44 -0.27 6.83
CA LEU A 84 11.11 -0.96 5.73
C LEU A 84 11.68 -2.31 6.18
N PRO A 85 11.60 -3.36 5.32
CA PRO A 85 12.20 -4.64 5.63
C PRO A 85 13.74 -4.53 5.65
N GLU A 86 14.36 -5.19 6.62
CA GLU A 86 15.79 -5.47 6.58
C GLU A 86 16.07 -6.53 5.52
N TYR A 87 17.06 -6.28 4.66
CA TYR A 87 17.41 -7.19 3.58
C TYR A 87 18.92 -7.13 3.29
N GLU A 88 19.57 -8.29 3.13
CA GLU A 88 21.04 -8.38 2.97
C GLU A 88 21.48 -8.39 1.49
N GLY A 89 20.57 -8.44 0.54
CA GLY A 89 20.88 -8.49 -0.89
C GLY A 89 20.86 -7.13 -1.56
N THR A 90 20.93 -7.17 -2.89
CA THR A 90 20.77 -6.02 -3.76
C THR A 90 19.29 -5.67 -4.01
N VAL A 91 19.03 -4.52 -4.60
CA VAL A 91 17.68 -4.16 -5.07
C VAL A 91 17.19 -5.19 -6.11
N ALA A 92 18.05 -5.70 -6.97
CA ALA A 92 17.70 -6.76 -7.92
C ALA A 92 17.21 -8.02 -7.20
N ASP A 93 17.88 -8.42 -6.11
CA ASP A 93 17.50 -9.61 -5.35
C ASP A 93 16.14 -9.46 -4.66
N ILE A 94 15.85 -8.29 -4.08
CA ILE A 94 14.53 -8.06 -3.46
C ILE A 94 13.41 -8.04 -4.53
N MET A 95 13.63 -7.39 -5.67
CA MET A 95 12.67 -7.38 -6.78
C MET A 95 12.40 -8.78 -7.32
N GLN A 96 13.45 -9.59 -7.50
CA GLN A 96 13.32 -10.99 -7.91
C GLN A 96 12.60 -11.84 -6.84
N SER A 97 12.88 -11.61 -5.56
CA SER A 97 12.22 -12.30 -4.45
C SER A 97 10.72 -12.02 -4.43
N LEU A 98 10.32 -10.76 -4.64
CA LEU A 98 8.91 -10.39 -4.79
C LEU A 98 8.27 -11.06 -6.01
N GLY A 99 8.97 -11.13 -7.14
CA GLY A 99 8.49 -11.82 -8.35
C GLY A 99 8.34 -13.34 -8.19
N ARG A 100 9.11 -13.98 -7.29
CA ARG A 100 9.04 -15.42 -7.00
C ARG A 100 7.92 -15.80 -6.04
N LEU A 101 7.26 -14.84 -5.39
CA LEU A 101 6.10 -15.14 -4.55
C LEU A 101 5.05 -15.89 -5.38
N GLN A 102 4.48 -16.96 -4.83
CA GLN A 102 3.52 -17.82 -5.54
C GLN A 102 2.37 -17.04 -6.18
N VAL A 103 1.95 -15.96 -5.55
CA VAL A 103 0.89 -15.06 -6.05
C VAL A 103 1.34 -14.25 -7.28
N ASN A 104 2.64 -14.12 -7.54
CA ASN A 104 3.21 -13.32 -8.62
C ASN A 104 3.78 -14.19 -9.77
N VAL A 105 3.80 -15.54 -9.64
CA VAL A 105 4.45 -16.47 -10.60
C VAL A 105 3.88 -16.34 -12.02
N HIS A 106 2.63 -15.95 -12.16
CA HIS A 106 1.97 -15.81 -13.46
C HIS A 106 2.37 -14.52 -14.18
N ARG A 107 3.05 -13.61 -13.49
CA ARG A 107 3.49 -12.32 -13.97
C ARG A 107 5.02 -12.24 -13.90
N LYS A 108 5.66 -12.76 -14.94
CA LYS A 108 7.12 -12.66 -15.08
C LYS A 108 7.45 -11.21 -15.44
N ALA A 109 7.74 -10.41 -14.43
CA ALA A 109 8.33 -9.09 -14.63
C ALA A 109 9.74 -9.24 -15.19
N ASP A 110 10.04 -8.54 -16.27
CA ASP A 110 11.39 -8.42 -16.78
C ASP A 110 12.03 -7.07 -16.36
N ARG A 111 13.27 -6.87 -16.76
CA ARG A 111 13.98 -5.63 -16.46
C ARG A 111 13.31 -4.40 -17.09
N LYS A 112 12.63 -4.55 -18.22
CA LYS A 112 11.96 -3.45 -18.91
C LYS A 112 10.76 -2.94 -18.09
N ASP A 113 10.01 -3.86 -17.46
CA ASP A 113 8.90 -3.48 -16.57
C ASP A 113 9.39 -2.64 -15.40
N VAL A 114 10.55 -3.00 -14.83
CA VAL A 114 11.20 -2.24 -13.77
C VAL A 114 11.60 -0.85 -14.28
N ASP A 115 12.23 -0.75 -15.44
CA ASP A 115 12.70 0.51 -16.01
C ASP A 115 11.52 1.46 -16.32
N VAL A 116 10.38 0.92 -16.79
CA VAL A 116 9.15 1.70 -17.03
C VAL A 116 8.58 2.24 -15.71
N ALA A 117 8.48 1.41 -14.68
CA ALA A 117 7.98 1.84 -13.36
C ALA A 117 8.92 2.88 -12.72
N TRP A 118 10.24 2.66 -12.84
CA TRP A 118 11.25 3.54 -12.26
C TRP A 118 11.32 4.91 -12.95
N ALA A 119 11.11 4.96 -14.26
CA ALA A 119 11.05 6.22 -15.00
C ALA A 119 9.93 7.13 -14.47
N GLN A 120 8.76 6.57 -14.08
CA GLN A 120 7.65 7.34 -13.51
C GLN A 120 7.96 7.87 -12.11
N LEU A 121 8.78 7.17 -11.33
CA LEU A 121 9.19 7.51 -9.96
C LEU A 121 10.53 8.26 -9.90
N GLN A 122 11.11 8.63 -11.05
CA GLN A 122 12.43 9.26 -11.16
C GLN A 122 13.55 8.48 -10.45
N LEU A 123 13.42 7.14 -10.37
CA LEU A 123 14.43 6.26 -9.77
C LEU A 123 15.59 6.02 -10.76
N PRO A 124 16.83 6.30 -10.38
CA PRO A 124 18.00 6.01 -11.22
C PRO A 124 18.17 4.50 -11.44
N SER A 125 18.37 4.08 -12.68
CA SER A 125 18.59 2.66 -13.03
C SER A 125 19.86 2.07 -12.36
N THR A 126 20.79 2.91 -11.94
CA THR A 126 22.01 2.51 -11.23
C THR A 126 21.73 1.91 -9.86
N LEU A 127 20.57 2.20 -9.24
CA LEU A 127 20.19 1.63 -7.93
C LEU A 127 19.94 0.12 -8.00
N TYR A 128 19.63 -0.42 -9.18
CA TYR A 128 19.19 -1.82 -9.32
C TYR A 128 20.17 -2.85 -8.78
N LEU A 129 21.47 -2.60 -8.94
CA LEU A 129 22.54 -3.48 -8.46
C LEU A 129 23.15 -3.02 -7.12
N GLN A 130 22.65 -1.94 -6.55
CA GLN A 130 23.12 -1.45 -5.25
C GLN A 130 22.64 -2.36 -4.11
N PRO A 131 23.42 -2.49 -3.05
CA PRO A 131 22.96 -3.15 -1.82
C PRO A 131 21.73 -2.44 -1.26
N TRP A 132 20.69 -3.19 -0.87
CA TRP A 132 19.47 -2.62 -0.27
C TRP A 132 19.75 -1.68 0.91
N LYS A 133 20.70 -2.06 1.77
CA LYS A 133 21.11 -1.27 2.93
C LYS A 133 21.79 0.07 2.60
N SER A 134 22.24 0.26 1.36
CA SER A 134 22.89 1.52 0.93
C SER A 134 21.88 2.55 0.44
N LEU A 135 20.62 2.16 0.23
CA LEU A 135 19.57 3.05 -0.23
C LEU A 135 19.04 3.92 0.93
N THR A 136 18.60 5.13 0.59
CA THR A 136 17.83 5.93 1.54
C THR A 136 16.45 5.28 1.79
N ALA A 137 15.83 5.61 2.93
CA ALA A 137 14.47 5.12 3.23
C ALA A 137 13.45 5.51 2.14
N GLU A 138 13.60 6.71 1.57
CA GLU A 138 12.79 7.16 0.44
C GLU A 138 12.99 6.28 -0.80
N GLN A 139 14.23 6.02 -1.21
CA GLN A 139 14.53 5.15 -2.33
C GLN A 139 13.97 3.74 -2.13
N CYS A 140 14.10 3.18 -0.93
CA CYS A 140 13.53 1.87 -0.60
C CYS A 140 12.01 1.84 -0.77
N ARG A 141 11.30 2.86 -0.29
CA ARG A 141 9.83 2.99 -0.45
C ARG A 141 9.44 3.09 -1.92
N LEU A 142 10.16 3.89 -2.71
CA LEU A 142 9.89 4.01 -4.14
C LEU A 142 10.15 2.70 -4.90
N VAL A 143 11.19 1.95 -4.53
CA VAL A 143 11.44 0.61 -5.09
C VAL A 143 10.29 -0.36 -4.76
N LEU A 144 9.81 -0.39 -3.51
CA LEU A 144 8.67 -1.23 -3.14
C LEU A 144 7.38 -0.80 -3.85
N LEU A 145 7.17 0.50 -4.02
CA LEU A 145 6.03 1.04 -4.76
C LEU A 145 6.09 0.63 -6.25
N SER A 146 7.28 0.67 -6.86
CA SER A 146 7.46 0.20 -8.24
C SER A 146 7.14 -1.29 -8.41
N ALA A 147 7.44 -2.12 -7.40
CA ALA A 147 7.06 -3.53 -7.40
C ALA A 147 5.53 -3.71 -7.40
N ALA A 148 4.79 -2.85 -6.70
CA ALA A 148 3.33 -2.88 -6.72
C ALA A 148 2.77 -2.60 -8.13
N TYR A 149 3.35 -1.66 -8.86
CA TYR A 149 3.01 -1.38 -10.26
C TYR A 149 3.21 -2.60 -11.18
N ILE A 150 4.35 -3.27 -11.01
CA ILE A 150 4.71 -4.44 -11.83
C ILE A 150 3.76 -5.61 -11.57
N HIS A 151 3.35 -5.82 -10.32
CA HIS A 151 2.51 -6.98 -9.95
C HIS A 151 1.00 -6.71 -10.10
N GLU A 152 0.57 -5.49 -10.35
CA GLU A 152 -0.82 -5.06 -10.72
C GLU A 152 -1.93 -5.78 -9.93
N ARG A 153 -1.86 -5.74 -8.61
CA ARG A 153 -2.93 -6.28 -7.79
C ARG A 153 -4.12 -5.31 -7.73
N PRO A 154 -5.35 -5.82 -7.54
CA PRO A 154 -6.54 -4.97 -7.49
C PRO A 154 -6.49 -3.86 -6.45
N ILE A 155 -5.82 -4.10 -5.31
CA ILE A 155 -5.76 -3.16 -4.19
C ILE A 155 -4.30 -2.79 -3.92
N LEU A 156 -4.02 -1.50 -3.83
CA LEU A 156 -2.74 -0.95 -3.40
C LEU A 156 -2.93 -0.21 -2.07
N LEU A 157 -2.23 -0.66 -1.05
CA LEU A 157 -2.16 0.00 0.26
C LEU A 157 -0.76 0.58 0.44
N VAL A 158 -0.66 1.89 0.73
CA VAL A 158 0.63 2.54 0.96
C VAL A 158 0.61 3.25 2.31
N ASP A 159 1.50 2.81 3.20
CA ASP A 159 1.58 3.38 4.54
C ASP A 159 2.64 4.49 4.58
N ASP A 160 2.17 5.73 4.67
CA ASP A 160 2.97 6.96 4.67
C ASP A 160 3.91 7.07 3.45
N PRO A 161 3.35 7.23 2.22
CA PRO A 161 4.14 7.36 1.00
C PRO A 161 5.04 8.60 1.04
N VAL A 162 6.07 8.58 0.21
CA VAL A 162 6.88 9.77 -0.08
C VAL A 162 5.97 10.86 -0.63
N GLN A 163 6.02 12.04 -0.02
CA GLN A 163 5.15 13.18 -0.38
C GLN A 163 5.82 14.02 -1.46
N ASN A 164 5.67 13.61 -2.72
CA ASN A 164 6.10 14.37 -3.88
C ASN A 164 5.14 14.19 -5.06
N VAL A 165 5.30 15.04 -6.07
CA VAL A 165 4.42 15.10 -7.23
C VAL A 165 4.51 13.84 -8.11
N ASP A 166 5.69 13.21 -8.18
CA ASP A 166 5.90 12.01 -8.99
C ASP A 166 5.16 10.81 -8.38
N VAL A 167 5.17 10.68 -7.04
CA VAL A 167 4.40 9.65 -6.33
C VAL A 167 2.91 9.89 -6.49
N ASP A 168 2.43 11.13 -6.39
CA ASP A 168 1.02 11.44 -6.62
C ASP A 168 0.58 11.04 -8.04
N HIS A 169 1.34 11.42 -9.06
CA HIS A 169 1.08 11.01 -10.44
C HIS A 169 1.13 9.49 -10.62
N PHE A 170 2.07 8.82 -9.95
CA PHE A 170 2.19 7.37 -10.00
C PHE A 170 0.97 6.68 -9.38
N LEU A 171 0.47 7.14 -8.23
CA LEU A 171 -0.73 6.60 -7.60
C LEU A 171 -1.97 6.82 -8.47
N GLN A 172 -2.08 7.98 -9.13
CA GLN A 172 -3.15 8.26 -10.09
C GLN A 172 -3.05 7.34 -11.33
N ALA A 173 -1.84 7.08 -11.83
CA ALA A 173 -1.63 6.16 -12.94
C ALA A 173 -2.01 4.71 -12.57
N MET A 174 -1.74 4.28 -11.34
CA MET A 174 -2.21 2.99 -10.82
C MET A 174 -3.74 2.93 -10.80
N ALA A 175 -4.38 3.96 -10.26
CA ALA A 175 -5.84 4.06 -10.21
C ALA A 175 -6.45 4.06 -11.62
N ALA A 176 -5.90 4.81 -12.57
CA ALA A 176 -6.37 4.83 -13.97
C ALA A 176 -6.36 3.45 -14.64
N ARG A 177 -5.59 2.49 -14.11
CA ARG A 177 -5.58 1.08 -14.55
C ARG A 177 -6.62 0.21 -13.81
N GLY A 178 -7.46 0.81 -12.96
CA GLY A 178 -8.51 0.15 -12.20
C GLY A 178 -8.10 -0.30 -10.80
N THR A 179 -6.87 0.03 -10.34
CA THR A 179 -6.43 -0.29 -8.97
C THR A 179 -7.17 0.57 -7.96
N GLU A 180 -7.64 -0.02 -6.87
CA GLU A 180 -8.17 0.65 -5.69
C GLU A 180 -6.99 1.08 -4.82
N VAL A 181 -6.72 2.38 -4.75
CA VAL A 181 -5.54 2.90 -4.04
C VAL A 181 -5.96 3.53 -2.71
N VAL A 182 -5.39 3.03 -1.61
CA VAL A 182 -5.57 3.62 -0.27
C VAL A 182 -4.19 3.92 0.30
N TYR A 183 -3.95 5.17 0.64
CA TYR A 183 -2.71 5.54 1.31
C TYR A 183 -2.99 6.31 2.60
N THR A 184 -2.02 6.29 3.50
CA THR A 184 -2.09 7.03 4.77
C THR A 184 -1.16 8.24 4.72
N CYS A 185 -1.50 9.31 5.45
CA CYS A 185 -0.65 10.48 5.60
C CYS A 185 -0.90 11.16 6.96
N ALA A 186 0.06 11.95 7.43
CA ALA A 186 -0.12 12.78 8.63
C ALA A 186 -1.02 13.98 8.32
N GLU A 187 -0.79 14.63 7.18
CA GLU A 187 -1.53 15.78 6.69
C GLU A 187 -2.16 15.47 5.33
N ARG A 188 -3.15 16.26 4.94
CA ARG A 188 -3.85 16.05 3.67
C ARG A 188 -2.88 16.19 2.49
N SER A 189 -2.73 15.12 1.70
CA SER A 189 -2.03 15.16 0.42
C SER A 189 -2.94 15.65 -0.71
N LEU A 190 -2.34 16.22 -1.75
CA LEU A 190 -3.02 16.54 -3.01
C LEU A 190 -3.19 15.25 -3.83
N GLY A 191 -4.12 15.23 -4.77
CA GLY A 191 -4.25 14.15 -5.76
C GLY A 191 -5.18 13.00 -5.37
N CYS A 192 -5.84 13.00 -4.22
CA CYS A 192 -6.84 11.98 -3.86
C CYS A 192 -8.28 12.46 -4.07
N GLN A 193 -9.18 11.54 -4.45
CA GLN A 193 -10.60 11.84 -4.65
C GLN A 193 -11.38 11.93 -3.33
N LYS A 194 -10.94 11.17 -2.32
CA LYS A 194 -11.59 11.12 -1.00
C LYS A 194 -10.55 11.22 0.12
N VAL A 195 -10.92 11.88 1.20
CA VAL A 195 -10.10 11.97 2.42
C VAL A 195 -10.95 11.57 3.62
N ILE A 196 -10.45 10.65 4.42
CA ILE A 196 -11.00 10.30 5.73
C ILE A 196 -9.96 10.71 6.77
N THR A 197 -10.40 11.46 7.79
CA THR A 197 -9.52 11.82 8.91
C THR A 197 -9.81 10.95 10.12
N LEU A 198 -8.82 10.21 10.58
CA LEU A 198 -8.90 9.44 11.82
C LEU A 198 -8.59 10.36 13.02
N THR A 199 -9.52 10.40 13.96
CA THR A 199 -9.44 11.17 15.21
C THR A 199 -9.55 10.27 16.42
#